data_0952341be009b36faf9d49287ef568c5
#
_entry.id   0952341be009b36faf9d49287ef568c5
#
_cell.length_a   1.000
_cell.length_b   1.000
_cell.length_c   1.000
_cell.angle_alpha   90.00
_cell.angle_beta   90.00
_cell.angle_gamma   90.00
#
_symmetry.space_group_name_H-M   'P 1'
#
loop_
_entity.id
_entity.type
_entity.pdbx_description
1 polymer ?
#
loop_
_entity_poly.entity_id
_entity_poly.type
_entity_poly.pdbx_seq_one_letter_code
_entity_poly.pdbx_strand_id
1 'polypeptide(L)'
;MQPETLYTRSGDVSIAYQVTGEGPFDVVFIPPFVTHVELVWTTSFAPALRALSSFCRLIRFDKRGTGMSDRVGGAPTLETRMDDARAVMDAAGSRRAAFFGSSEGAAMSLLFAATYPERTAALVLRSAYPRTMWAPDYPWGRTEEEHRREMERDLGLFGPRDQALNALRSRMQLVDDQEAHQWVDYLRWSGSPGALEALALMNKDIDVRHVLPAIRVPTLILHGSKDTIVPIDVARYVADRIPGARLVEVPTGHLATGRAAVAMNEEIKRFLSEVWESGGWEEAEPDRVLATILFTDIVGSSERAAELGDRAWRELLERHHELVRGQLVRFRGHEADTAGDGFFASFDGPARAIRCASAIVESMPGLGLEVRAGLHTGECELMDGKVAGIAVHTGARVASHAQPGEVLVSSTVKDLVAGSGLAFEDRGAHELKGIPGEWRLYALER
;
A
#
# COMPACT_ATOMS: atom_id res chain seq x y z
N MET A 1 -28.58 -13.94 9.31
CA MET A 1 -27.83 -15.02 8.63
C MET A 1 -26.41 -14.56 8.51
N GLN A 2 -25.40 -15.42 8.74
CA GLN A 2 -24.00 -15.09 8.51
C GLN A 2 -23.75 -15.15 7.00
N PRO A 3 -23.02 -14.18 6.41
CA PRO A 3 -22.70 -14.22 4.99
C PRO A 3 -21.82 -15.42 4.63
N GLU A 4 -21.95 -15.88 3.39
CA GLU A 4 -21.12 -16.96 2.85
C GLU A 4 -19.67 -16.48 2.69
N THR A 5 -18.71 -17.32 3.08
CA THR A 5 -17.27 -17.07 2.88
C THR A 5 -16.82 -17.75 1.60
N LEU A 6 -16.32 -16.97 0.68
CA LEU A 6 -15.78 -17.36 -0.61
C LEU A 6 -14.25 -17.23 -0.61
N TYR A 7 -13.59 -17.84 -1.60
CA TYR A 7 -12.15 -17.79 -1.74
C TYR A 7 -11.73 -17.40 -3.16
N THR A 8 -10.68 -16.59 -3.26
CA THR A 8 -9.99 -16.31 -4.52
C THR A 8 -8.50 -16.54 -4.39
N ARG A 9 -7.80 -16.61 -5.53
CA ARG A 9 -6.33 -16.77 -5.57
C ARG A 9 -5.66 -15.44 -5.84
N SER A 10 -4.67 -15.10 -4.98
CA SER A 10 -3.73 -14.01 -5.21
C SER A 10 -2.31 -14.59 -5.27
N GLY A 11 -1.83 -14.87 -6.49
CA GLY A 11 -0.68 -15.73 -6.72
C GLY A 11 -0.95 -17.17 -6.26
N ASP A 12 -0.15 -17.66 -5.34
CA ASP A 12 -0.25 -19.00 -4.73
C ASP A 12 -1.04 -19.04 -3.41
N VAL A 13 -1.56 -17.89 -2.96
CA VAL A 13 -2.26 -17.72 -1.68
C VAL A 13 -3.78 -17.64 -1.90
N SER A 14 -4.56 -18.36 -1.07
CA SER A 14 -6.01 -18.28 -1.04
C SER A 14 -6.46 -17.14 -0.10
N ILE A 15 -7.26 -16.22 -0.60
CA ILE A 15 -7.80 -15.09 0.14
C ILE A 15 -9.28 -15.32 0.39
N ALA A 16 -9.67 -15.35 1.66
CA ALA A 16 -11.06 -15.47 2.09
C ALA A 16 -11.78 -14.12 2.00
N TYR A 17 -12.96 -14.08 1.41
CA TYR A 17 -13.74 -12.86 1.30
C TYR A 17 -15.25 -13.11 1.42
N GLN A 18 -16.00 -12.05 1.70
CA GLN A 18 -17.46 -12.02 1.76
C GLN A 18 -17.97 -10.82 1.00
N VAL A 19 -19.13 -11.00 0.34
CA VAL A 19 -19.89 -9.92 -0.29
C VAL A 19 -21.23 -9.82 0.39
N THR A 20 -21.61 -8.63 0.84
CA THR A 20 -22.89 -8.39 1.55
C THR A 20 -23.56 -7.12 1.05
N GLY A 21 -24.90 -7.14 1.02
CA GLY A 21 -25.69 -6.04 0.47
C GLY A 21 -25.85 -6.10 -1.05
N GLU A 22 -26.85 -5.36 -1.55
CA GLU A 22 -27.23 -5.30 -2.98
C GLU A 22 -27.35 -3.85 -3.45
N GLY A 23 -26.61 -2.93 -2.82
CA GLY A 23 -26.63 -1.52 -3.19
C GLY A 23 -26.02 -1.25 -4.58
N PRO A 24 -26.22 -0.04 -5.12
CA PRO A 24 -25.89 0.27 -6.51
C PRO A 24 -24.38 0.40 -6.76
N PHE A 25 -23.56 0.46 -5.72
CA PHE A 25 -22.12 0.62 -5.83
C PHE A 25 -21.35 -0.27 -4.86
N ASP A 26 -20.10 -0.54 -5.22
CA ASP A 26 -19.20 -1.38 -4.46
C ASP A 26 -18.39 -0.57 -3.44
N VAL A 27 -18.23 -1.14 -2.24
CA VAL A 27 -17.30 -0.66 -1.22
C VAL A 27 -16.39 -1.80 -0.82
N VAL A 28 -15.09 -1.64 -1.01
CA VAL A 28 -14.07 -2.58 -0.52
C VAL A 28 -13.61 -2.11 0.85
N PHE A 29 -13.92 -2.88 1.87
CA PHE A 29 -13.46 -2.59 3.23
C PHE A 29 -12.06 -3.17 3.44
N ILE A 30 -11.09 -2.28 3.59
CA ILE A 30 -9.71 -2.65 3.92
C ILE A 30 -9.59 -2.69 5.44
N PRO A 31 -9.40 -3.91 5.96
CA PRO A 31 -9.47 -4.13 7.38
C PRO A 31 -8.28 -3.52 8.14
N PRO A 32 -8.47 -3.24 9.45
CA PRO A 32 -7.38 -2.84 10.33
C PRO A 32 -6.37 -3.98 10.53
N PHE A 33 -5.54 -3.91 11.56
CA PHE A 33 -4.38 -4.74 11.86
C PHE A 33 -4.58 -6.24 11.60
N VAL A 34 -5.60 -6.87 12.20
CA VAL A 34 -5.99 -8.28 11.96
C VAL A 34 -7.49 -8.40 11.73
N THR A 35 -7.91 -9.48 11.05
CA THR A 35 -9.30 -9.71 10.70
C THR A 35 -9.68 -11.18 10.71
N HIS A 36 -10.99 -11.39 10.82
CA HIS A 36 -11.64 -12.67 10.61
C HIS A 36 -13.04 -12.41 10.03
N VAL A 37 -13.24 -12.66 8.73
CA VAL A 37 -14.48 -12.32 8.02
C VAL A 37 -15.73 -12.91 8.64
N GLU A 38 -15.64 -14.09 9.28
CA GLU A 38 -16.76 -14.73 9.95
C GLU A 38 -16.98 -14.25 11.39
N LEU A 39 -15.92 -14.22 12.21
CA LEU A 39 -16.05 -13.89 13.63
C LEU A 39 -16.43 -12.44 13.89
N VAL A 40 -16.12 -11.53 12.99
CA VAL A 40 -16.51 -10.12 13.14
C VAL A 40 -18.03 -9.94 13.29
N TRP A 41 -18.83 -10.87 12.76
CA TRP A 41 -20.29 -10.83 12.90
C TRP A 41 -20.81 -11.14 14.30
N THR A 42 -19.93 -11.64 15.18
CA THR A 42 -20.22 -11.88 16.61
C THR A 42 -19.78 -10.70 17.50
N THR A 43 -19.10 -9.71 16.96
CA THR A 43 -18.60 -8.54 17.69
C THR A 43 -19.60 -7.37 17.64
N SER A 44 -19.38 -6.37 18.49
CA SER A 44 -20.13 -5.09 18.47
C SER A 44 -19.96 -4.29 17.16
N PHE A 45 -19.10 -4.74 16.25
CA PHE A 45 -18.93 -4.16 14.92
C PHE A 45 -19.97 -4.62 13.89
N ALA A 46 -20.62 -5.77 14.12
CA ALA A 46 -21.59 -6.34 13.20
C ALA A 46 -22.76 -5.40 12.83
N PRO A 47 -23.37 -4.64 13.76
CA PRO A 47 -24.41 -3.68 13.41
C PRO A 47 -23.95 -2.61 12.42
N ALA A 48 -22.71 -2.08 12.60
CA ALA A 48 -22.15 -1.10 11.68
C ALA A 48 -21.92 -1.67 10.27
N LEU A 49 -21.45 -2.91 10.17
CA LEU A 49 -21.28 -3.59 8.87
C LEU A 49 -22.61 -3.85 8.17
N ARG A 50 -23.66 -4.25 8.92
CA ARG A 50 -25.01 -4.41 8.38
C ARG A 50 -25.59 -3.09 7.88
N ALA A 51 -25.35 -2.00 8.61
CA ALA A 51 -25.77 -0.68 8.18
C ALA A 51 -25.07 -0.24 6.89
N LEU A 52 -23.76 -0.49 6.74
CA LEU A 52 -23.05 -0.26 5.48
C LEU A 52 -23.66 -1.12 4.34
N SER A 53 -23.84 -2.40 4.57
CA SER A 53 -24.41 -3.32 3.57
C SER A 53 -25.87 -3.00 3.18
N SER A 54 -26.55 -2.11 3.90
CA SER A 54 -27.93 -1.72 3.57
C SER A 54 -28.02 -0.75 2.38
N PHE A 55 -26.92 -0.10 1.99
CA PHE A 55 -26.92 0.89 0.92
C PHE A 55 -25.83 0.67 -0.14
N CYS A 56 -24.90 -0.26 0.08
CA CYS A 56 -23.84 -0.60 -0.87
C CYS A 56 -23.67 -2.12 -0.97
N ARG A 57 -22.95 -2.58 -1.97
CA ARG A 57 -22.40 -3.93 -2.02
C ARG A 57 -21.04 -3.91 -1.34
N LEU A 58 -20.99 -4.38 -0.09
CA LEU A 58 -19.82 -4.36 0.76
C LEU A 58 -18.98 -5.63 0.55
N ILE A 59 -17.76 -5.45 0.04
CA ILE A 59 -16.76 -6.50 -0.19
C ILE A 59 -15.75 -6.45 0.95
N ARG A 60 -15.59 -7.55 1.67
CA ARG A 60 -14.68 -7.68 2.81
C ARG A 60 -13.81 -8.90 2.66
N PHE A 61 -12.58 -8.86 3.10
CA PHE A 61 -11.66 -9.98 3.02
C PHE A 61 -10.73 -10.04 4.23
N ASP A 62 -10.17 -11.20 4.46
CA ASP A 62 -9.07 -11.37 5.40
C ASP A 62 -7.74 -11.20 4.69
N LYS A 63 -6.87 -10.38 5.25
CA LYS A 63 -5.50 -10.25 4.73
C LYS A 63 -4.80 -11.61 4.77
N ARG A 64 -3.93 -11.88 3.81
CA ARG A 64 -3.06 -13.07 3.86
C ARG A 64 -2.36 -13.17 5.21
N GLY A 65 -2.28 -14.35 5.77
CA GLY A 65 -1.73 -14.60 7.10
C GLY A 65 -2.71 -14.39 8.25
N THR A 66 -3.94 -13.88 7.99
CA THR A 66 -4.96 -13.63 9.03
C THR A 66 -6.28 -14.34 8.72
N GLY A 67 -7.13 -14.46 9.74
CA GLY A 67 -8.50 -14.99 9.62
C GLY A 67 -8.60 -16.31 8.90
N MET A 68 -9.46 -16.35 7.89
CA MET A 68 -9.72 -17.51 7.03
C MET A 68 -8.81 -17.61 5.81
N SER A 69 -7.99 -16.57 5.52
CA SER A 69 -7.01 -16.62 4.44
C SER A 69 -5.81 -17.51 4.79
N ASP A 70 -5.11 -18.00 3.75
CA ASP A 70 -3.94 -18.87 3.93
C ASP A 70 -2.90 -18.24 4.86
N ARG A 71 -2.32 -19.04 5.71
CA ARG A 71 -1.22 -18.66 6.60
C ARG A 71 0.08 -18.60 5.79
N VAL A 72 0.71 -17.43 5.82
CA VAL A 72 1.99 -17.19 5.12
C VAL A 72 3.07 -16.83 6.13
N GLY A 73 4.32 -17.14 5.82
CA GLY A 73 5.45 -16.69 6.63
C GLY A 73 5.74 -15.21 6.40
N GLY A 74 6.07 -14.50 7.48
CA GLY A 74 6.36 -13.06 7.43
C GLY A 74 5.14 -12.18 7.20
N ALA A 75 5.36 -10.87 7.06
CA ALA A 75 4.33 -9.91 6.76
C ALA A 75 4.37 -9.51 5.27
N PRO A 76 3.21 -9.45 4.60
CA PRO A 76 3.16 -9.02 3.20
C PRO A 76 3.39 -7.52 3.08
N THR A 77 4.11 -7.09 2.05
CA THR A 77 4.27 -5.68 1.70
C THR A 77 2.93 -5.02 1.36
N LEU A 78 2.87 -3.69 1.37
CA LEU A 78 1.67 -2.97 0.89
C LEU A 78 1.34 -3.33 -0.56
N GLU A 79 2.35 -3.47 -1.43
CA GLU A 79 2.20 -3.92 -2.81
C GLU A 79 1.51 -5.30 -2.92
N THR A 80 1.97 -6.27 -2.13
CA THR A 80 1.35 -7.60 -2.09
C THR A 80 -0.11 -7.55 -1.59
N ARG A 81 -0.40 -6.68 -0.62
CA ARG A 81 -1.76 -6.47 -0.12
C ARG A 81 -2.68 -5.78 -1.13
N MET A 82 -2.14 -4.90 -1.98
CA MET A 82 -2.88 -4.33 -3.11
C MET A 82 -3.23 -5.40 -4.14
N ASP A 83 -2.33 -6.34 -4.43
CA ASP A 83 -2.63 -7.49 -5.30
C ASP A 83 -3.75 -8.35 -4.73
N ASP A 84 -3.79 -8.57 -3.40
CA ASP A 84 -4.88 -9.30 -2.74
C ASP A 84 -6.22 -8.58 -2.91
N ALA A 85 -6.24 -7.26 -2.68
CA ALA A 85 -7.44 -6.46 -2.86
C ALA A 85 -7.95 -6.50 -4.30
N ARG A 86 -7.05 -6.43 -5.30
CA ARG A 86 -7.40 -6.58 -6.72
C ARG A 86 -7.99 -7.95 -7.02
N ALA A 87 -7.33 -9.03 -6.55
CA ALA A 87 -7.83 -10.39 -6.76
C ALA A 87 -9.24 -10.59 -6.16
N VAL A 88 -9.49 -10.00 -4.98
CA VAL A 88 -10.82 -10.02 -4.35
C VAL A 88 -11.84 -9.21 -5.16
N MET A 89 -11.48 -8.01 -5.63
CA MET A 89 -12.36 -7.21 -6.49
C MET A 89 -12.71 -7.96 -7.77
N ASP A 90 -11.73 -8.55 -8.43
CA ASP A 90 -11.93 -9.28 -9.68
C ASP A 90 -12.84 -10.51 -9.48
N ALA A 91 -12.62 -11.28 -8.40
CA ALA A 91 -13.48 -12.41 -8.03
C ALA A 91 -14.90 -12.00 -7.63
N ALA A 92 -15.06 -10.84 -7.00
CA ALA A 92 -16.37 -10.26 -6.69
C ALA A 92 -17.05 -9.60 -7.91
N GLY A 93 -16.39 -9.54 -9.07
CA GLY A 93 -16.89 -8.85 -10.26
C GLY A 93 -16.93 -7.33 -10.12
N SER A 94 -16.08 -6.75 -9.24
CA SER A 94 -16.00 -5.32 -8.98
C SER A 94 -14.95 -4.67 -9.87
N ARG A 95 -15.36 -3.85 -10.81
CA ARG A 95 -14.41 -3.10 -11.67
C ARG A 95 -13.88 -1.85 -10.99
N ARG A 96 -14.74 -1.13 -10.27
CA ARG A 96 -14.44 0.11 -9.57
C ARG A 96 -15.20 0.17 -8.26
N ALA A 97 -14.54 0.57 -7.18
CA ALA A 97 -15.12 0.60 -5.85
C ALA A 97 -14.66 1.81 -5.04
N ALA A 98 -15.46 2.20 -4.04
CA ALA A 98 -14.92 3.01 -2.96
C ALA A 98 -14.07 2.14 -2.02
N PHE A 99 -12.92 2.64 -1.60
CA PHE A 99 -12.08 1.98 -0.61
C PHE A 99 -12.35 2.56 0.77
N PHE A 100 -12.77 1.71 1.68
CA PHE A 100 -12.93 2.09 3.09
C PHE A 100 -11.76 1.51 3.90
N GLY A 101 -10.73 2.34 4.11
CA GLY A 101 -9.57 2.00 4.92
C GLY A 101 -9.75 2.39 6.37
N SER A 102 -9.56 1.42 7.28
CA SER A 102 -9.66 1.67 8.72
C SER A 102 -8.31 1.46 9.39
N SER A 103 -7.87 2.45 10.20
CA SER A 103 -6.62 2.40 10.96
C SER A 103 -5.44 2.05 10.04
N GLU A 104 -4.72 0.96 10.26
CA GLU A 104 -3.60 0.48 9.44
C GLU A 104 -4.01 0.17 7.98
N GLY A 105 -5.25 -0.25 7.74
CA GLY A 105 -5.77 -0.46 6.39
C GLY A 105 -5.83 0.80 5.53
N ALA A 106 -5.77 1.98 6.14
CA ALA A 106 -5.78 3.25 5.43
C ALA A 106 -4.51 3.46 4.60
N ALA A 107 -3.33 3.07 5.08
CA ALA A 107 -2.07 3.23 4.34
C ALA A 107 -2.11 2.47 3.00
N MET A 108 -2.63 1.24 2.99
CA MET A 108 -2.83 0.48 1.77
C MET A 108 -3.89 1.13 0.85
N SER A 109 -4.99 1.63 1.42
CA SER A 109 -6.05 2.30 0.64
C SER A 109 -5.55 3.57 -0.04
N LEU A 110 -4.71 4.36 0.64
CA LEU A 110 -4.05 5.55 0.08
C LEU A 110 -3.14 5.18 -1.09
N LEU A 111 -2.28 4.17 -0.90
CA LEU A 111 -1.38 3.72 -1.95
C LEU A 111 -2.16 3.13 -3.14
N PHE A 112 -3.20 2.32 -2.87
CA PHE A 112 -4.04 1.74 -3.90
C PHE A 112 -4.73 2.82 -4.75
N ALA A 113 -5.32 3.83 -4.13
CA ALA A 113 -6.03 4.89 -4.84
C ALA A 113 -5.10 5.77 -5.71
N ALA A 114 -3.85 5.96 -5.29
CA ALA A 114 -2.88 6.68 -6.10
C ALA A 114 -2.33 5.84 -7.27
N THR A 115 -2.20 4.51 -7.06
CA THR A 115 -1.65 3.59 -8.06
C THR A 115 -2.70 3.14 -9.08
N TYR A 116 -3.96 2.93 -8.63
CA TYR A 116 -5.07 2.46 -9.44
C TYR A 116 -6.29 3.40 -9.34
N PRO A 117 -6.16 4.67 -9.75
CA PRO A 117 -7.26 5.61 -9.69
C PRO A 117 -8.45 5.20 -10.57
N GLU A 118 -8.23 4.44 -11.65
CA GLU A 118 -9.26 3.87 -12.50
C GLU A 118 -10.10 2.80 -11.78
N ARG A 119 -9.54 2.13 -10.78
CA ARG A 119 -10.21 1.12 -9.93
C ARG A 119 -10.85 1.72 -8.67
N THR A 120 -10.58 2.99 -8.37
CA THR A 120 -10.99 3.66 -7.13
C THR A 120 -11.97 4.79 -7.43
N ALA A 121 -13.21 4.66 -6.95
CA ALA A 121 -14.25 5.68 -7.11
C ALA A 121 -14.16 6.76 -6.03
N ALA A 122 -13.84 6.37 -4.81
CA ALA A 122 -13.69 7.26 -3.65
C ALA A 122 -12.85 6.61 -2.55
N LEU A 123 -12.37 7.42 -1.62
CA LEU A 123 -11.74 6.98 -0.37
C LEU A 123 -12.60 7.37 0.84
N VAL A 124 -12.79 6.43 1.75
CA VAL A 124 -13.26 6.64 3.12
C VAL A 124 -12.15 6.18 4.06
N LEU A 125 -11.63 7.08 4.85
CA LEU A 125 -10.51 6.81 5.75
C LEU A 125 -10.97 7.02 7.20
N ARG A 126 -10.89 5.98 8.04
CA ARG A 126 -11.27 6.06 9.45
C ARG A 126 -10.05 5.84 10.34
N SER A 127 -9.80 6.80 11.24
CA SER A 127 -8.64 6.77 12.17
C SER A 127 -7.34 6.44 11.42
N ALA A 128 -7.18 7.05 10.24
CA ALA A 128 -6.09 6.79 9.30
C ALA A 128 -4.78 7.41 9.77
N TYR A 129 -3.69 6.72 9.54
CA TYR A 129 -2.34 7.26 9.67
C TYR A 129 -1.47 6.83 8.48
N PRO A 130 -0.73 7.78 7.86
CA PRO A 130 0.11 7.49 6.70
C PRO A 130 1.51 7.00 7.09
N ARG A 131 1.87 7.14 8.36
CA ARG A 131 3.16 6.72 8.94
C ARG A 131 2.95 6.28 10.39
N THR A 132 3.67 5.25 10.81
CA THR A 132 3.61 4.73 12.19
C THR A 132 4.62 5.44 13.09
N MET A 133 5.86 5.57 12.64
CA MET A 133 6.96 6.04 13.47
C MET A 133 7.13 7.56 13.46
N TRP A 134 7.65 8.07 14.57
CA TRP A 134 8.00 9.48 14.71
C TRP A 134 9.03 9.93 13.63
N ALA A 135 8.87 11.17 13.19
CA ALA A 135 9.86 11.87 12.38
C ALA A 135 9.84 13.38 12.75
N PRO A 136 10.91 14.13 12.45
CA PRO A 136 10.97 15.57 12.75
C PRO A 136 9.80 16.36 12.15
N ASP A 137 9.32 15.94 10.98
CA ASP A 137 8.18 16.50 10.24
C ASP A 137 6.85 15.74 10.47
N TYR A 138 6.86 14.76 11.40
CA TYR A 138 5.70 13.96 11.79
C TYR A 138 5.74 13.63 13.30
N PRO A 139 5.48 14.61 14.17
CA PRO A 139 5.67 14.47 15.63
C PRO A 139 4.65 13.55 16.31
N TRP A 140 3.57 13.19 15.64
CA TRP A 140 2.50 12.32 16.17
C TRP A 140 2.80 10.81 16.04
N GLY A 141 3.87 10.47 15.33
CA GLY A 141 4.34 9.09 15.22
C GLY A 141 4.90 8.56 16.54
N ARG A 142 4.97 7.25 16.66
CA ARG A 142 5.50 6.58 17.85
C ARG A 142 7.02 6.57 17.86
N THR A 143 7.58 6.74 19.04
CA THR A 143 9.00 6.41 19.27
C THR A 143 9.22 4.91 19.22
N GLU A 144 10.47 4.47 19.07
CA GLU A 144 10.87 3.05 19.10
C GLU A 144 10.37 2.36 20.39
N GLU A 145 10.50 3.04 21.51
CA GLU A 145 10.09 2.52 22.82
C GLU A 145 8.57 2.38 22.94
N GLU A 146 7.82 3.37 22.45
CA GLU A 146 6.35 3.31 22.43
C GLU A 146 5.83 2.19 21.52
N HIS A 147 6.45 2.04 20.35
CA HIS A 147 6.11 0.97 19.41
C HIS A 147 6.39 -0.41 20.01
N ARG A 148 7.55 -0.60 20.63
CA ARG A 148 7.92 -1.84 21.33
C ARG A 148 6.92 -2.18 22.45
N ARG A 149 6.56 -1.21 23.29
CA ARG A 149 5.56 -1.39 24.37
C ARG A 149 4.17 -1.74 23.83
N GLU A 150 3.79 -1.17 22.68
CA GLU A 150 2.51 -1.50 22.07
C GLU A 150 2.51 -2.92 21.50
N MET A 151 3.57 -3.32 20.83
CA MET A 151 3.74 -4.70 20.34
C MET A 151 3.70 -5.71 21.49
N GLU A 152 4.39 -5.44 22.60
CA GLU A 152 4.35 -6.30 23.81
C GLU A 152 2.92 -6.42 24.37
N ARG A 153 2.16 -5.32 24.39
CA ARG A 153 0.75 -5.33 24.82
C ARG A 153 -0.13 -6.14 23.87
N ASP A 154 0.07 -6.02 22.56
CA ASP A 154 -0.69 -6.77 21.56
C ASP A 154 -0.39 -8.27 21.66
N LEU A 155 0.86 -8.66 21.84
CA LEU A 155 1.26 -10.05 22.12
C LEU A 155 0.70 -10.56 23.45
N GLY A 156 0.51 -9.69 24.43
CA GLY A 156 -0.15 -10.00 25.72
C GLY A 156 -1.58 -10.51 25.57
N LEU A 157 -2.28 -10.24 24.47
CA LEU A 157 -3.60 -10.78 24.14
C LEU A 157 -3.59 -12.32 24.02
N PHE A 158 -2.43 -12.93 23.76
CA PHE A 158 -2.26 -14.39 23.67
C PHE A 158 -1.83 -15.03 25.01
N GLY A 159 -1.59 -14.23 26.03
CA GLY A 159 -1.31 -14.67 27.39
C GLY A 159 -2.54 -15.21 28.13
N PRO A 160 -2.50 -15.31 29.47
CA PRO A 160 -3.64 -15.69 30.28
C PRO A 160 -4.88 -14.85 29.97
N ARG A 161 -6.05 -15.50 29.88
CA ARG A 161 -7.28 -14.86 29.39
C ARG A 161 -7.69 -13.63 30.21
N ASP A 162 -7.54 -13.68 31.53
CA ASP A 162 -7.87 -12.54 32.39
C ASP A 162 -6.98 -11.32 32.14
N GLN A 163 -5.70 -11.54 31.86
CA GLN A 163 -4.76 -10.47 31.51
C GLN A 163 -5.12 -9.87 30.14
N ALA A 164 -5.44 -10.71 29.16
CA ALA A 164 -5.89 -10.27 27.83
C ALA A 164 -7.18 -9.43 27.92
N LEU A 165 -8.16 -9.85 28.70
CA LEU A 165 -9.40 -9.12 28.92
C LEU A 165 -9.15 -7.74 29.56
N ASN A 166 -8.31 -7.68 30.60
CA ASN A 166 -7.99 -6.44 31.28
C ASN A 166 -7.24 -5.46 30.36
N ALA A 167 -6.27 -5.96 29.60
CA ALA A 167 -5.52 -5.16 28.61
C ALA A 167 -6.44 -4.59 27.54
N LEU A 168 -7.34 -5.40 27.00
CA LEU A 168 -8.26 -5.00 25.95
C LEU A 168 -9.30 -4.00 26.44
N ARG A 169 -9.89 -4.21 27.63
CA ARG A 169 -10.84 -3.28 28.24
C ARG A 169 -10.23 -1.89 28.42
N SER A 170 -9.03 -1.82 28.96
CA SER A 170 -8.32 -0.55 29.15
C SER A 170 -8.06 0.16 27.81
N ARG A 171 -7.63 -0.58 26.78
CA ARG A 171 -7.27 -0.01 25.47
C ARG A 171 -8.49 0.47 24.67
N MET A 172 -9.53 -0.36 24.64
CA MET A 172 -10.73 -0.11 23.81
C MET A 172 -11.85 0.58 24.58
N GLN A 173 -11.65 0.89 25.86
CA GLN A 173 -12.65 1.50 26.76
C GLN A 173 -13.97 0.70 26.80
N LEU A 174 -13.87 -0.65 26.73
CA LEU A 174 -15.01 -1.55 26.78
C LEU A 174 -15.52 -1.65 28.21
N VAL A 175 -16.82 -1.46 28.39
CA VAL A 175 -17.50 -1.53 29.69
C VAL A 175 -18.27 -2.84 29.88
N ASP A 176 -18.60 -3.52 28.79
CA ASP A 176 -19.37 -4.77 28.81
C ASP A 176 -18.43 -5.99 28.80
N ASP A 177 -18.65 -6.92 29.71
CA ASP A 177 -17.82 -8.13 29.85
C ASP A 177 -17.96 -9.08 28.68
N GLN A 178 -19.17 -9.23 28.16
CA GLN A 178 -19.43 -10.13 27.03
C GLN A 178 -18.77 -9.57 25.76
N GLU A 179 -18.86 -8.26 25.55
CA GLU A 179 -18.19 -7.58 24.43
C GLU A 179 -16.67 -7.77 24.52
N ALA A 180 -16.07 -7.59 25.69
CA ALA A 180 -14.63 -7.79 25.89
C ALA A 180 -14.20 -9.24 25.56
N HIS A 181 -14.98 -10.26 25.96
CA HIS A 181 -14.71 -11.65 25.61
C HIS A 181 -14.80 -11.89 24.10
N GLN A 182 -15.82 -11.36 23.44
CA GLN A 182 -15.98 -11.47 21.98
C GLN A 182 -14.79 -10.86 21.22
N TRP A 183 -14.30 -9.70 21.65
CA TRP A 183 -13.13 -9.06 21.06
C TRP A 183 -11.83 -9.81 21.31
N VAL A 184 -11.61 -10.38 22.53
CA VAL A 184 -10.44 -11.24 22.80
C VAL A 184 -10.47 -12.46 21.89
N ASP A 185 -11.62 -13.13 21.76
CA ASP A 185 -11.76 -14.30 20.89
C ASP A 185 -11.54 -13.91 19.42
N TYR A 186 -12.16 -12.82 18.94
CA TYR A 186 -11.95 -12.30 17.60
C TYR A 186 -10.46 -12.09 17.29
N LEU A 187 -9.73 -11.37 18.16
CA LEU A 187 -8.32 -11.06 17.93
C LEU A 187 -7.43 -12.32 17.95
N ARG A 188 -7.68 -13.23 18.89
CA ARG A 188 -6.91 -14.49 19.02
C ARG A 188 -7.13 -15.44 17.85
N TRP A 189 -8.33 -15.48 17.29
CA TRP A 189 -8.65 -16.30 16.13
C TRP A 189 -8.24 -15.64 14.81
N SER A 190 -8.11 -14.32 14.78
CA SER A 190 -7.68 -13.57 13.59
C SER A 190 -6.22 -13.80 13.21
N GLY A 191 -5.35 -14.13 14.17
CA GLY A 191 -3.93 -14.36 13.88
C GLY A 191 -3.21 -15.13 14.98
N SER A 192 -2.02 -15.62 14.68
CA SER A 192 -1.10 -16.18 15.69
C SER A 192 -0.20 -15.07 16.29
N PRO A 193 0.44 -15.28 17.45
CA PRO A 193 1.40 -14.34 18.00
C PRO A 193 2.48 -13.92 16.99
N GLY A 194 3.10 -14.89 16.30
CA GLY A 194 4.13 -14.60 15.29
C GLY A 194 3.60 -13.83 14.07
N ALA A 195 2.34 -14.05 13.67
CA ALA A 195 1.72 -13.27 12.60
C ALA A 195 1.50 -11.81 13.01
N LEU A 196 1.06 -11.58 14.26
CA LEU A 196 0.90 -10.22 14.79
C LEU A 196 2.23 -9.50 14.91
N GLU A 197 3.25 -10.18 15.42
CA GLU A 197 4.60 -9.61 15.52
C GLU A 197 5.15 -9.21 14.15
N ALA A 198 5.05 -10.09 13.15
CA ALA A 198 5.47 -9.81 11.78
C ALA A 198 4.71 -8.60 11.18
N LEU A 199 3.40 -8.52 11.41
CA LEU A 199 2.58 -7.39 10.98
C LEU A 199 2.97 -6.09 11.70
N ALA A 200 3.24 -6.13 13.00
CA ALA A 200 3.66 -4.96 13.77
C ALA A 200 5.03 -4.44 13.29
N LEU A 201 5.98 -5.33 13.05
CA LEU A 201 7.31 -4.98 12.52
C LEU A 201 7.21 -4.36 11.12
N MET A 202 6.39 -4.93 10.24
CA MET A 202 6.18 -4.37 8.91
C MET A 202 5.48 -3.00 8.98
N ASN A 203 4.45 -2.86 9.81
CA ASN A 203 3.71 -1.61 9.97
C ASN A 203 4.57 -0.49 10.57
N LYS A 204 5.60 -0.83 11.34
CA LYS A 204 6.59 0.12 11.85
C LYS A 204 7.23 0.96 10.74
N ASP A 205 7.59 0.31 9.63
CA ASP A 205 8.37 0.92 8.56
C ASP A 205 7.49 1.58 7.48
N ILE A 206 6.15 1.48 7.59
CA ILE A 206 5.22 2.12 6.63
C ILE A 206 5.36 3.64 6.69
N ASP A 207 5.64 4.25 5.52
CA ASP A 207 5.53 5.69 5.28
C ASP A 207 4.98 5.97 3.89
N VAL A 208 3.71 6.34 3.83
CA VAL A 208 3.01 6.70 2.58
C VAL A 208 2.66 8.19 2.51
N ARG A 209 3.33 9.05 3.30
CA ARG A 209 3.03 10.48 3.37
C ARG A 209 3.21 11.19 2.03
N HIS A 210 4.21 10.79 1.26
CA HIS A 210 4.48 11.35 -0.08
C HIS A 210 3.46 10.90 -1.15
N VAL A 211 2.59 9.93 -0.84
CA VAL A 211 1.49 9.52 -1.72
C VAL A 211 0.29 10.47 -1.59
N LEU A 212 0.11 11.13 -0.44
CA LEU A 212 -1.08 11.95 -0.16
C LEU A 212 -1.36 13.03 -1.22
N PRO A 213 -0.37 13.80 -1.74
CA PRO A 213 -0.62 14.78 -2.78
C PRO A 213 -1.01 14.19 -4.14
N ALA A 214 -0.75 12.90 -4.37
CA ALA A 214 -1.11 12.22 -5.62
C ALA A 214 -2.54 11.67 -5.62
N ILE A 215 -3.26 11.71 -4.50
CA ILE A 215 -4.66 11.28 -4.40
C ILE A 215 -5.54 12.27 -5.17
N ARG A 216 -6.32 11.76 -6.14
CA ARG A 216 -7.23 12.57 -6.97
C ARG A 216 -8.71 12.19 -6.81
N VAL A 217 -8.98 11.07 -6.16
CA VAL A 217 -10.35 10.61 -5.95
C VAL A 217 -11.00 11.34 -4.77
N PRO A 218 -12.33 11.56 -4.79
CA PRO A 218 -13.05 12.13 -3.66
C PRO A 218 -12.70 11.39 -2.36
N THR A 219 -12.36 12.13 -1.31
CA THR A 219 -11.86 11.55 -0.06
C THR A 219 -12.60 12.09 1.16
N LEU A 220 -13.18 11.18 1.95
CA LEU A 220 -13.77 11.45 3.27
C LEU A 220 -12.87 10.88 4.36
N ILE A 221 -12.51 11.72 5.33
CA ILE A 221 -11.74 11.33 6.52
C ILE A 221 -12.67 11.43 7.73
N LEU A 222 -12.84 10.31 8.44
CA LEU A 222 -13.63 10.21 9.68
C LEU A 222 -12.68 9.94 10.84
N HIS A 223 -12.75 10.77 11.88
CA HIS A 223 -11.86 10.62 13.03
C HIS A 223 -12.55 10.87 14.35
N GLY A 224 -12.22 10.04 15.35
CA GLY A 224 -12.66 10.24 16.72
C GLY A 224 -11.89 11.36 17.40
N SER A 225 -12.55 12.44 17.84
CA SER A 225 -11.87 13.54 18.52
C SER A 225 -11.28 13.14 19.91
N LYS A 226 -11.66 11.97 20.42
CA LYS A 226 -11.15 11.37 21.66
C LYS A 226 -10.31 10.12 21.39
N ASP A 227 -9.84 9.94 20.16
CA ASP A 227 -8.98 8.82 19.79
C ASP A 227 -7.60 8.97 20.45
N THR A 228 -7.27 8.02 21.33
CA THR A 228 -5.98 7.99 22.06
C THR A 228 -4.93 7.12 21.37
N ILE A 229 -5.30 6.39 20.32
CA ILE A 229 -4.40 5.52 19.55
C ILE A 229 -3.82 6.30 18.37
N VAL A 230 -4.66 7.06 17.67
CA VAL A 230 -4.27 7.96 16.59
C VAL A 230 -4.76 9.38 16.93
N PRO A 231 -3.87 10.31 17.24
CA PRO A 231 -4.26 11.70 17.56
C PRO A 231 -5.01 12.35 16.40
N ILE A 232 -6.00 13.20 16.71
CA ILE A 232 -6.80 13.93 15.70
C ILE A 232 -5.94 14.76 14.74
N ASP A 233 -4.80 15.27 15.22
CA ASP A 233 -3.88 16.04 14.39
C ASP A 233 -3.30 15.25 13.20
N VAL A 234 -3.24 13.93 13.32
CA VAL A 234 -2.89 13.06 12.18
C VAL A 234 -3.96 13.12 11.09
N ALA A 235 -5.23 13.11 11.46
CA ALA A 235 -6.32 13.24 10.49
C ALA A 235 -6.31 14.62 9.81
N ARG A 236 -6.03 15.68 10.56
CA ARG A 236 -5.85 17.03 10.01
C ARG A 236 -4.66 17.10 9.06
N TYR A 237 -3.52 16.50 9.45
CA TYR A 237 -2.33 16.37 8.59
C TYR A 237 -2.63 15.68 7.26
N VAL A 238 -3.41 14.58 7.28
CA VAL A 238 -3.82 13.85 6.07
C VAL A 238 -4.78 14.69 5.22
N ALA A 239 -5.77 15.35 5.86
CA ALA A 239 -6.75 16.20 5.18
C ALA A 239 -6.10 17.39 4.46
N ASP A 240 -5.11 18.02 5.08
CA ASP A 240 -4.40 19.17 4.51
C ASP A 240 -3.56 18.81 3.28
N ARG A 241 -3.23 17.51 3.09
CA ARG A 241 -2.33 17.03 2.02
C ARG A 241 -3.03 16.29 0.89
N ILE A 242 -4.26 15.85 1.10
CA ILE A 242 -5.07 15.25 0.03
C ILE A 242 -5.95 16.34 -0.57
N PRO A 243 -5.77 16.69 -1.85
CA PRO A 243 -6.57 17.73 -2.50
C PRO A 243 -8.07 17.46 -2.40
N GLY A 244 -8.83 18.41 -1.86
CA GLY A 244 -10.28 18.31 -1.73
C GLY A 244 -10.81 17.31 -0.69
N ALA A 245 -9.97 16.77 0.19
CA ALA A 245 -10.41 15.88 1.25
C ALA A 245 -11.33 16.58 2.25
N ARG A 246 -12.39 15.86 2.67
CA ARG A 246 -13.33 16.33 3.70
C ARG A 246 -13.05 15.61 5.03
N LEU A 247 -12.74 16.36 6.09
CA LEU A 247 -12.56 15.82 7.44
C LEU A 247 -13.85 16.01 8.25
N VAL A 248 -14.29 14.93 8.92
CA VAL A 248 -15.39 14.92 9.87
C VAL A 248 -14.90 14.37 11.20
N GLU A 249 -14.93 15.23 12.23
CA GLU A 249 -14.58 14.87 13.60
C GLU A 249 -15.84 14.41 14.36
N VAL A 250 -15.76 13.23 14.99
CA VAL A 250 -16.87 12.66 15.78
C VAL A 250 -16.42 12.50 17.23
N PRO A 251 -17.26 12.81 18.24
CA PRO A 251 -16.87 12.76 19.65
C PRO A 251 -16.82 11.30 20.18
N THR A 252 -15.88 10.51 19.65
CA THR A 252 -15.65 9.09 19.99
C THR A 252 -14.16 8.78 20.11
N GLY A 253 -13.81 7.62 20.68
CA GLY A 253 -12.46 7.07 20.67
C GLY A 253 -12.12 6.38 19.34
N HIS A 254 -11.06 5.56 19.33
CA HIS A 254 -10.59 4.82 18.15
C HIS A 254 -11.64 3.88 17.58
N LEU A 255 -12.39 3.20 18.43
CA LEU A 255 -13.54 2.40 18.02
C LEU A 255 -14.82 3.24 18.16
N ALA A 256 -15.47 3.47 17.04
CA ALA A 256 -16.81 4.02 17.06
C ALA A 256 -17.82 2.90 17.29
N THR A 257 -18.54 2.93 18.40
CA THR A 257 -19.63 2.01 18.72
C THR A 257 -20.94 2.79 19.00
N GLY A 258 -22.07 2.12 19.02
CA GLY A 258 -23.36 2.73 19.33
C GLY A 258 -23.69 3.93 18.45
N ARG A 259 -24.06 5.05 19.07
CA ARG A 259 -24.50 6.29 18.34
C ARG A 259 -23.40 6.87 17.46
N ALA A 260 -22.14 6.76 17.85
CA ALA A 260 -21.01 7.28 17.07
C ALA A 260 -20.83 6.47 15.77
N ALA A 261 -20.97 5.14 15.84
CA ALA A 261 -20.94 4.30 14.65
C ALA A 261 -22.09 4.60 13.67
N VAL A 262 -23.29 4.85 14.21
CA VAL A 262 -24.45 5.27 13.39
C VAL A 262 -24.15 6.60 12.69
N ALA A 263 -23.66 7.60 13.42
CA ALA A 263 -23.34 8.90 12.84
C ALA A 263 -22.25 8.80 11.76
N MET A 264 -21.19 8.00 11.98
CA MET A 264 -20.17 7.78 10.97
C MET A 264 -20.74 7.07 9.73
N ASN A 265 -21.60 6.07 9.89
CA ASN A 265 -22.22 5.38 8.77
C ASN A 265 -23.14 6.28 7.93
N GLU A 266 -23.87 7.19 8.57
CA GLU A 266 -24.70 8.20 7.85
C GLU A 266 -23.82 9.17 7.05
N GLU A 267 -22.66 9.60 7.60
CA GLU A 267 -21.70 10.40 6.85
C GLU A 267 -21.09 9.65 5.66
N ILE A 268 -20.75 8.37 5.83
CA ILE A 268 -20.26 7.51 4.75
C ILE A 268 -21.32 7.38 3.66
N LYS A 269 -22.56 7.07 4.05
CA LYS A 269 -23.69 6.93 3.12
C LYS A 269 -23.89 8.21 2.32
N ARG A 270 -23.99 9.36 3.00
CA ARG A 270 -24.16 10.65 2.35
C ARG A 270 -23.04 10.93 1.34
N PHE A 271 -21.79 10.82 1.77
CA PHE A 271 -20.64 11.05 0.93
C PHE A 271 -20.59 10.14 -0.30
N LEU A 272 -20.77 8.82 -0.10
CA LEU A 272 -20.73 7.87 -1.21
C LEU A 272 -21.91 8.04 -2.17
N SER A 273 -23.10 8.41 -1.66
CA SER A 273 -24.25 8.74 -2.52
C SER A 273 -24.01 10.02 -3.34
N GLU A 274 -23.42 11.06 -2.74
CA GLU A 274 -23.00 12.29 -3.45
C GLU A 274 -22.03 11.96 -4.60
N VAL A 275 -21.01 11.10 -4.35
CA VAL A 275 -20.06 10.65 -5.38
C VAL A 275 -20.75 9.82 -6.45
N TRP A 276 -21.68 8.94 -6.08
CA TRP A 276 -22.47 8.13 -7.03
C TRP A 276 -23.31 9.02 -7.94
N GLU A 277 -24.08 9.94 -7.37
CA GLU A 277 -24.94 10.85 -8.10
C GLU A 277 -24.20 11.81 -9.03
N SER A 278 -22.93 12.12 -8.71
CA SER A 278 -22.06 12.94 -9.56
C SER A 278 -21.34 12.16 -10.67
N GLY A 279 -21.63 10.86 -10.85
CA GLY A 279 -20.96 10.03 -11.85
C GLY A 279 -19.57 9.53 -11.44
N GLY A 280 -19.19 9.64 -10.18
CA GLY A 280 -17.85 9.23 -9.70
C GLY A 280 -17.53 7.74 -9.84
N TRP A 281 -18.53 6.89 -10.13
CA TRP A 281 -18.34 5.47 -10.46
C TRP A 281 -18.23 5.17 -11.95
N GLU A 282 -18.44 6.18 -12.82
CA GLU A 282 -18.22 5.99 -14.25
C GLU A 282 -16.73 5.77 -14.53
N GLU A 283 -16.43 4.99 -15.57
CA GLU A 283 -15.04 4.76 -15.98
C GLU A 283 -14.48 6.09 -16.49
N ALA A 284 -13.55 6.66 -15.75
CA ALA A 284 -12.76 7.80 -16.19
C ALA A 284 -11.33 7.32 -16.44
N GLU A 285 -10.77 7.65 -17.58
CA GLU A 285 -9.34 7.47 -17.78
C GLU A 285 -8.60 8.46 -16.87
N PRO A 286 -7.77 7.99 -15.93
CA PRO A 286 -7.01 8.89 -15.09
C PRO A 286 -5.96 9.60 -15.95
N ASP A 287 -5.79 10.90 -15.74
CA ASP A 287 -4.72 11.69 -16.33
C ASP A 287 -3.39 11.54 -15.57
N ARG A 288 -3.43 11.01 -14.36
CA ARG A 288 -2.28 10.82 -13.46
C ARG A 288 -2.38 9.54 -12.63
N VAL A 289 -1.21 8.92 -12.42
CA VAL A 289 -1.05 7.72 -11.57
C VAL A 289 0.23 7.81 -10.76
N LEU A 290 0.27 7.12 -9.63
CA LEU A 290 1.52 6.85 -8.93
C LEU A 290 2.20 5.64 -9.58
N ALA A 291 3.39 5.83 -10.14
CA ALA A 291 4.15 4.74 -10.75
C ALA A 291 5.59 4.69 -10.24
N THR A 292 6.16 3.50 -10.24
CA THR A 292 7.60 3.33 -10.03
C THR A 292 8.29 3.26 -11.38
N ILE A 293 9.23 4.15 -11.58
CA ILE A 293 10.00 4.32 -12.80
C ILE A 293 11.35 3.63 -12.63
N LEU A 294 11.70 2.79 -13.60
CA LEU A 294 12.98 2.14 -13.72
C LEU A 294 13.70 2.64 -14.96
N PHE A 295 14.94 3.09 -14.79
CA PHE A 295 15.90 3.27 -15.87
C PHE A 295 17.05 2.29 -15.72
N THR A 296 17.48 1.71 -16.84
CA THR A 296 18.72 0.91 -16.92
C THR A 296 19.59 1.42 -18.05
N ASP A 297 20.91 1.27 -17.93
CA ASP A 297 21.88 1.75 -18.90
C ASP A 297 23.13 0.88 -18.87
N ILE A 298 23.71 0.55 -20.04
CA ILE A 298 24.96 -0.22 -20.17
C ILE A 298 26.14 0.72 -19.86
N VAL A 299 26.98 0.32 -18.94
CA VAL A 299 28.19 1.10 -18.59
C VAL A 299 29.21 0.99 -19.71
N GLY A 300 29.72 2.16 -20.20
CA GLY A 300 30.74 2.18 -21.25
C GLY A 300 30.25 1.65 -22.62
N SER A 301 28.96 1.77 -22.92
CA SER A 301 28.35 1.24 -24.15
C SER A 301 29.03 1.72 -25.44
N SER A 302 29.39 3.01 -25.51
CA SER A 302 30.06 3.58 -26.70
C SER A 302 31.46 3.00 -26.91
N GLU A 303 32.24 2.81 -25.85
CA GLU A 303 33.57 2.21 -25.90
C GLU A 303 33.47 0.74 -26.31
N ARG A 304 32.50 0.04 -25.73
CA ARG A 304 32.25 -1.37 -26.04
C ARG A 304 31.78 -1.58 -27.49
N ALA A 305 30.93 -0.68 -28.01
CA ALA A 305 30.52 -0.67 -29.40
C ALA A 305 31.73 -0.44 -30.35
N ALA A 306 32.63 0.48 -30.02
CA ALA A 306 33.84 0.74 -30.77
C ALA A 306 34.82 -0.46 -30.80
N GLU A 307 34.94 -1.19 -29.69
CA GLU A 307 35.77 -2.38 -29.59
C GLU A 307 35.24 -3.56 -30.42
N LEU A 308 33.91 -3.81 -30.35
CA LEU A 308 33.28 -4.97 -30.97
C LEU A 308 32.95 -4.75 -32.46
N GLY A 309 32.79 -3.51 -32.89
CA GLY A 309 32.26 -3.12 -34.18
C GLY A 309 30.75 -3.32 -34.31
N ASP A 310 30.16 -2.63 -35.27
CA ASP A 310 28.71 -2.47 -35.43
C ASP A 310 27.90 -3.77 -35.44
N ARG A 311 28.42 -4.82 -36.08
CA ARG A 311 27.70 -6.08 -36.22
C ARG A 311 27.64 -6.85 -34.90
N ALA A 312 28.78 -7.05 -34.23
CA ALA A 312 28.85 -7.79 -33.01
C ALA A 312 28.18 -7.02 -31.85
N TRP A 313 28.29 -5.69 -31.86
CA TRP A 313 27.56 -4.84 -30.94
C TRP A 313 26.04 -4.98 -31.08
N ARG A 314 25.50 -4.96 -32.31
CA ARG A 314 24.08 -5.15 -32.57
C ARG A 314 23.59 -6.51 -32.09
N GLU A 315 24.29 -7.59 -32.37
CA GLU A 315 23.94 -8.94 -31.92
C GLU A 315 23.97 -9.04 -30.39
N LEU A 316 24.90 -8.37 -29.70
CA LEU A 316 24.98 -8.30 -28.24
C LEU A 316 23.81 -7.48 -27.66
N LEU A 317 23.47 -6.35 -28.29
CA LEU A 317 22.38 -5.48 -27.88
C LEU A 317 21.01 -6.16 -28.04
N GLU A 318 20.80 -6.94 -29.10
CA GLU A 318 19.59 -7.75 -29.27
C GLU A 318 19.41 -8.75 -28.12
N ARG A 319 20.48 -9.45 -27.73
CA ARG A 319 20.47 -10.39 -26.59
C ARG A 319 20.22 -9.66 -25.25
N HIS A 320 20.80 -8.49 -25.06
CA HIS A 320 20.53 -7.63 -23.91
C HIS A 320 19.04 -7.26 -23.86
N HIS A 321 18.46 -6.80 -24.98
CA HIS A 321 17.05 -6.42 -25.06
C HIS A 321 16.11 -7.59 -24.74
N GLU A 322 16.39 -8.78 -25.29
CA GLU A 322 15.61 -9.99 -25.00
C GLU A 322 15.64 -10.33 -23.50
N LEU A 323 16.80 -10.25 -22.88
CA LEU A 323 16.96 -10.52 -21.45
C LEU A 323 16.20 -9.50 -20.59
N VAL A 324 16.34 -8.20 -20.86
CA VAL A 324 15.61 -7.15 -20.12
C VAL A 324 14.11 -7.34 -20.27
N ARG A 325 13.59 -7.52 -21.48
CA ARG A 325 12.15 -7.76 -21.73
C ARG A 325 11.64 -9.01 -21.01
N GLY A 326 12.44 -10.08 -20.98
CA GLY A 326 12.12 -11.28 -20.20
C GLY A 326 11.94 -11.00 -18.71
N GLN A 327 12.81 -10.16 -18.13
CA GLN A 327 12.65 -9.73 -16.72
C GLN A 327 11.45 -8.80 -16.54
N LEU A 328 11.21 -7.84 -17.45
CA LEU A 328 10.03 -6.98 -17.38
C LEU A 328 8.73 -7.80 -17.35
N VAL A 329 8.60 -8.77 -18.25
CA VAL A 329 7.42 -9.68 -18.27
C VAL A 329 7.31 -10.46 -16.96
N ARG A 330 8.41 -11.02 -16.46
CA ARG A 330 8.44 -11.81 -15.22
C ARG A 330 7.96 -11.00 -14.02
N PHE A 331 8.33 -9.72 -13.94
CA PHE A 331 8.01 -8.82 -12.83
C PHE A 331 6.85 -7.88 -13.12
N ARG A 332 6.09 -8.11 -14.20
CA ARG A 332 4.92 -7.28 -14.60
C ARG A 332 5.29 -5.81 -14.82
N GLY A 333 6.49 -5.54 -15.32
CA GLY A 333 6.92 -4.22 -15.74
C GLY A 333 6.40 -3.90 -17.14
N HIS A 334 6.07 -2.64 -17.36
CA HIS A 334 5.66 -2.12 -18.65
C HIS A 334 6.83 -1.35 -19.29
N GLU A 335 7.30 -1.80 -20.47
CA GLU A 335 8.31 -1.09 -21.26
C GLU A 335 7.67 0.19 -21.81
N ALA A 336 8.14 1.35 -21.36
CA ALA A 336 7.63 2.64 -21.80
C ALA A 336 8.42 3.18 -23.01
N ASP A 337 9.75 2.96 -23.01
CA ASP A 337 10.64 3.36 -24.10
C ASP A 337 11.96 2.58 -24.03
N THR A 338 12.64 2.49 -25.20
CA THR A 338 14.00 1.91 -25.32
C THR A 338 14.79 2.81 -26.25
N ALA A 339 15.86 3.41 -25.77
CA ALA A 339 16.75 4.28 -26.54
C ALA A 339 18.17 3.73 -26.54
N GLY A 340 18.56 3.11 -27.65
CA GLY A 340 19.88 2.47 -27.77
C GLY A 340 20.03 1.29 -26.81
N ASP A 341 20.89 1.42 -25.80
CA ASP A 341 21.19 0.45 -24.78
C ASP A 341 20.42 0.66 -23.46
N GLY A 342 19.70 1.77 -23.34
CA GLY A 342 18.93 2.13 -22.17
C GLY A 342 17.46 1.71 -22.24
N PHE A 343 16.92 1.23 -21.11
CA PHE A 343 15.49 0.96 -20.95
C PHE A 343 14.84 1.95 -19.99
N PHE A 344 13.65 2.34 -20.34
CA PHE A 344 12.71 3.03 -19.49
C PHE A 344 11.47 2.17 -19.31
N ALA A 345 11.18 1.78 -18.06
CA ALA A 345 10.02 0.96 -17.72
C ALA A 345 9.27 1.53 -16.52
N SER A 346 7.99 1.21 -16.43
CA SER A 346 7.12 1.58 -15.31
C SER A 346 6.52 0.34 -14.64
N PHE A 347 6.22 0.49 -13.34
CA PHE A 347 5.65 -0.57 -12.51
C PHE A 347 4.58 0.01 -11.59
N ASP A 348 3.61 -0.80 -11.26
CA ASP A 348 2.56 -0.53 -10.27
C ASP A 348 2.98 -0.86 -8.82
N GLY A 349 4.25 -1.26 -8.62
CA GLY A 349 4.79 -1.58 -7.31
C GLY A 349 6.31 -1.47 -7.25
N PRO A 350 6.85 -0.76 -6.24
CA PRO A 350 8.28 -0.52 -6.14
C PRO A 350 9.10 -1.78 -5.79
N ALA A 351 8.57 -2.71 -5.00
CA ALA A 351 9.32 -3.92 -4.65
C ALA A 351 9.54 -4.84 -5.86
N ARG A 352 8.56 -4.96 -6.76
CA ARG A 352 8.74 -5.71 -8.01
C ARG A 352 9.66 -5.01 -8.98
N ALA A 353 9.63 -3.68 -9.03
CA ALA A 353 10.54 -2.89 -9.83
C ALA A 353 12.01 -3.08 -9.40
N ILE A 354 12.29 -3.07 -8.10
CA ILE A 354 13.62 -3.32 -7.53
C ILE A 354 14.08 -4.76 -7.85
N ARG A 355 13.21 -5.76 -7.64
CA ARG A 355 13.56 -7.16 -7.95
C ARG A 355 13.81 -7.37 -9.45
N CYS A 356 13.07 -6.67 -10.32
CA CYS A 356 13.33 -6.66 -11.75
C CYS A 356 14.70 -6.05 -12.06
N ALA A 357 15.00 -4.89 -11.51
CA ALA A 357 16.29 -4.22 -11.67
C ALA A 357 17.47 -5.09 -11.19
N SER A 358 17.34 -5.72 -10.01
CA SER A 358 18.33 -6.67 -9.49
C SER A 358 18.55 -7.84 -10.44
N ALA A 359 17.48 -8.48 -10.90
CA ALA A 359 17.56 -9.61 -11.83
C ALA A 359 18.19 -9.22 -13.19
N ILE A 360 17.92 -8.00 -13.69
CA ILE A 360 18.58 -7.47 -14.88
C ILE A 360 20.08 -7.34 -14.62
N VAL A 361 20.47 -6.59 -13.58
CA VAL A 361 21.88 -6.33 -13.24
C VAL A 361 22.66 -7.63 -13.01
N GLU A 362 22.09 -8.59 -12.29
CA GLU A 362 22.69 -9.90 -12.01
C GLU A 362 22.88 -10.79 -13.25
N SER A 363 22.06 -10.61 -14.26
CA SER A 363 22.12 -11.42 -15.49
C SER A 363 23.12 -10.88 -16.51
N MET A 364 23.51 -9.62 -16.45
CA MET A 364 24.35 -8.94 -17.45
C MET A 364 25.79 -9.47 -17.55
N PRO A 365 26.47 -9.88 -16.45
CA PRO A 365 27.81 -10.47 -16.53
C PRO A 365 27.87 -11.70 -17.46
N GLY A 366 26.77 -12.45 -17.59
CA GLY A 366 26.64 -13.57 -18.54
C GLY A 366 26.73 -13.16 -20.02
N LEU A 367 26.50 -11.88 -20.33
CA LEU A 367 26.69 -11.29 -21.65
C LEU A 367 28.02 -10.53 -21.77
N GLY A 368 28.84 -10.46 -20.71
CA GLY A 368 30.04 -9.64 -20.65
C GLY A 368 29.73 -8.14 -20.57
N LEU A 369 28.58 -7.76 -20.05
CA LEU A 369 28.12 -6.39 -19.87
C LEU A 369 28.02 -6.03 -18.38
N GLU A 370 28.20 -4.76 -18.08
CA GLU A 370 27.83 -4.15 -16.81
C GLU A 370 26.69 -3.16 -17.04
N VAL A 371 25.64 -3.27 -16.22
CA VAL A 371 24.48 -2.39 -16.26
C VAL A 371 24.28 -1.71 -14.91
N ARG A 372 23.87 -0.47 -14.93
CA ARG A 372 23.41 0.27 -13.77
C ARG A 372 21.90 0.48 -13.86
N ALA A 373 21.24 0.56 -12.71
CA ALA A 373 19.80 0.78 -12.65
C ALA A 373 19.46 1.86 -11.62
N GLY A 374 18.45 2.68 -11.94
CA GLY A 374 17.94 3.69 -11.03
C GLY A 374 16.43 3.68 -10.98
N LEU A 375 15.87 3.82 -9.76
CA LEU A 375 14.42 3.79 -9.54
C LEU A 375 13.93 5.01 -8.75
N HIS A 376 12.76 5.49 -9.16
CA HIS A 376 12.00 6.50 -8.42
C HIS A 376 10.52 6.18 -8.48
N THR A 377 9.78 6.45 -7.39
CA THR A 377 8.32 6.37 -7.35
C THR A 377 7.76 7.77 -7.18
N GLY A 378 6.84 8.16 -8.05
CA GLY A 378 6.20 9.46 -8.00
C GLY A 378 4.96 9.54 -8.87
N GLU A 379 4.24 10.66 -8.76
CA GLU A 379 3.09 10.96 -9.61
C GLU A 379 3.56 11.17 -11.07
N CYS A 380 2.96 10.42 -11.97
CA CYS A 380 3.19 10.50 -13.42
C CYS A 380 1.92 10.93 -14.14
N GLU A 381 2.08 11.69 -15.20
CA GLU A 381 1.01 11.96 -16.17
C GLU A 381 0.89 10.77 -17.12
N LEU A 382 -0.33 10.41 -17.49
CA LEU A 382 -0.60 9.42 -18.53
C LEU A 382 -0.87 10.13 -19.85
N MET A 383 0.01 9.89 -20.83
CA MET A 383 -0.11 10.45 -22.17
C MET A 383 -0.05 9.31 -23.19
N ASP A 384 -1.15 9.05 -23.88
CA ASP A 384 -1.25 7.97 -24.87
C ASP A 384 -0.81 6.58 -24.32
N GLY A 385 -1.17 6.29 -23.05
CA GLY A 385 -0.80 5.05 -22.37
C GLY A 385 0.65 4.99 -21.86
N LYS A 386 1.42 6.08 -21.98
CA LYS A 386 2.79 6.19 -21.46
C LYS A 386 2.83 7.13 -20.26
N VAL A 387 3.73 6.80 -19.33
CA VAL A 387 4.00 7.65 -18.17
C VAL A 387 4.97 8.76 -18.52
N ALA A 388 4.67 9.98 -18.07
CA ALA A 388 5.47 11.19 -18.29
C ALA A 388 5.53 12.04 -17.00
N GLY A 389 6.29 13.13 -17.03
CA GLY A 389 6.34 14.11 -15.95
C GLY A 389 7.63 14.08 -15.13
N ILE A 390 7.63 14.85 -14.03
CA ILE A 390 8.83 15.08 -13.21
C ILE A 390 9.40 13.79 -12.59
N ALA A 391 8.53 12.83 -12.25
CA ALA A 391 8.95 11.56 -11.68
C ALA A 391 9.81 10.75 -12.67
N VAL A 392 9.52 10.80 -13.95
CA VAL A 392 10.32 10.16 -15.00
C VAL A 392 11.72 10.79 -15.06
N HIS A 393 11.79 12.15 -15.05
CA HIS A 393 13.07 12.85 -15.02
C HIS A 393 13.86 12.53 -13.76
N THR A 394 13.21 12.45 -12.61
CA THR A 394 13.85 12.07 -11.33
C THR A 394 14.43 10.67 -11.42
N GLY A 395 13.68 9.68 -11.93
CA GLY A 395 14.16 8.31 -12.13
C GLY A 395 15.41 8.23 -13.01
N ALA A 396 15.42 8.97 -14.14
CA ALA A 396 16.58 9.05 -15.01
C ALA A 396 17.82 9.66 -14.30
N ARG A 397 17.61 10.67 -13.44
CA ARG A 397 18.72 11.27 -12.66
C ARG A 397 19.22 10.31 -11.59
N VAL A 398 18.33 9.59 -10.88
CA VAL A 398 18.76 8.54 -9.94
C VAL A 398 19.63 7.51 -10.65
N ALA A 399 19.23 7.02 -11.83
CA ALA A 399 20.01 6.07 -12.62
C ALA A 399 21.40 6.62 -13.01
N SER A 400 21.51 7.91 -13.30
CA SER A 400 22.80 8.54 -13.64
C SER A 400 23.81 8.59 -12.48
N HIS A 401 23.35 8.47 -11.24
CA HIS A 401 24.21 8.41 -10.04
C HIS A 401 24.60 6.98 -9.64
N ALA A 402 23.94 5.96 -10.22
CA ALA A 402 24.27 4.58 -9.91
C ALA A 402 25.64 4.17 -10.47
N GLN A 403 26.37 3.40 -9.69
CA GLN A 403 27.66 2.81 -10.08
C GLN A 403 27.45 1.58 -10.99
N PRO A 404 28.49 1.12 -11.71
CA PRO A 404 28.43 -0.14 -12.45
C PRO A 404 27.96 -1.30 -11.56
N GLY A 405 26.97 -2.05 -12.05
CA GLY A 405 26.40 -3.17 -11.31
C GLY A 405 25.50 -2.77 -10.12
N GLU A 406 25.15 -1.51 -9.94
CA GLU A 406 24.36 -1.03 -8.81
C GLU A 406 22.88 -0.84 -9.18
N VAL A 407 22.00 -1.08 -8.20
CA VAL A 407 20.60 -0.69 -8.22
C VAL A 407 20.42 0.43 -7.20
N LEU A 408 20.19 1.65 -7.67
CA LEU A 408 20.04 2.84 -6.84
C LEU A 408 18.59 3.29 -6.79
N VAL A 409 18.09 3.65 -5.61
CA VAL A 409 16.70 4.04 -5.40
C VAL A 409 16.60 5.37 -4.66
N SER A 410 15.54 6.13 -4.92
CA SER A 410 15.19 7.30 -4.10
C SER A 410 14.59 6.90 -2.76
N SER A 411 14.57 7.83 -1.79
CA SER A 411 13.94 7.63 -0.48
C SER A 411 12.47 7.20 -0.60
N THR A 412 11.73 7.76 -1.54
CA THR A 412 10.33 7.39 -1.81
C THR A 412 10.17 5.89 -2.12
N VAL A 413 11.05 5.34 -2.96
CA VAL A 413 11.05 3.91 -3.29
C VAL A 413 11.36 3.08 -2.05
N LYS A 414 12.42 3.44 -1.32
CA LYS A 414 12.84 2.74 -0.10
C LYS A 414 11.72 2.69 0.95
N ASP A 415 11.02 3.82 1.16
CA ASP A 415 9.97 3.92 2.17
C ASP A 415 8.72 3.07 1.81
N LEU A 416 8.41 2.94 0.51
CA LEU A 416 7.28 2.15 0.03
C LEU A 416 7.51 0.64 0.04
N VAL A 417 8.76 0.18 0.14
CA VAL A 417 9.08 -1.25 0.16
C VAL A 417 9.27 -1.83 1.57
N ALA A 418 8.80 -1.12 2.57
CA ALA A 418 8.80 -1.60 3.95
C ALA A 418 8.25 -3.02 4.06
N GLY A 419 8.93 -3.88 4.81
CA GLY A 419 8.56 -5.30 4.98
C GLY A 419 8.88 -6.22 3.80
N SER A 420 9.51 -5.70 2.73
CA SER A 420 9.88 -6.51 1.55
C SER A 420 11.08 -7.44 1.76
N GLY A 421 11.80 -7.28 2.87
CA GLY A 421 13.08 -7.95 3.13
C GLY A 421 14.25 -7.39 2.32
N LEU A 422 14.03 -6.29 1.57
CA LEU A 422 15.10 -5.60 0.85
C LEU A 422 15.89 -4.72 1.83
N ALA A 423 17.21 -4.83 1.81
CA ALA A 423 18.12 -4.03 2.61
C ALA A 423 18.82 -2.98 1.73
N PHE A 424 19.14 -1.83 2.31
CA PHE A 424 19.67 -0.70 1.58
C PHE A 424 20.83 -0.04 2.32
N GLU A 425 21.88 0.29 1.59
CA GLU A 425 22.96 1.15 2.02
C GLU A 425 22.65 2.62 1.68
N ASP A 426 22.78 3.49 2.66
CA ASP A 426 22.59 4.94 2.46
C ASP A 426 23.75 5.54 1.65
N ARG A 427 23.43 6.13 0.52
CA ARG A 427 24.39 6.82 -0.37
C ARG A 427 24.45 8.34 -0.11
N GLY A 428 23.74 8.83 0.91
CA GLY A 428 23.68 10.23 1.28
C GLY A 428 22.73 11.07 0.43
N ALA A 429 22.87 12.37 0.59
CA ALA A 429 22.06 13.37 -0.08
C ALA A 429 22.75 13.88 -1.36
N HIS A 430 22.00 14.03 -2.43
CA HIS A 430 22.46 14.42 -3.76
C HIS A 430 21.59 15.52 -4.37
N GLU A 431 22.22 16.43 -5.09
CA GLU A 431 21.50 17.33 -6.01
C GLU A 431 21.31 16.63 -7.35
N LEU A 432 20.06 16.51 -7.78
CA LEU A 432 19.73 15.93 -9.08
C LEU A 432 19.60 17.04 -10.13
N LYS A 433 20.41 17.00 -11.17
CA LYS A 433 20.45 18.06 -12.19
C LYS A 433 19.07 18.38 -12.77
N GLY A 434 18.60 19.60 -12.54
CA GLY A 434 17.31 20.09 -13.04
C GLY A 434 16.08 19.66 -12.22
N ILE A 435 16.29 19.00 -11.08
CA ILE A 435 15.24 18.63 -10.13
C ILE A 435 15.48 19.44 -8.85
N PRO A 436 14.47 20.18 -8.36
CA PRO A 436 14.63 20.98 -7.14
C PRO A 436 14.86 20.12 -5.89
N GLY A 437 15.61 20.67 -4.93
CA GLY A 437 15.82 20.08 -3.61
C GLY A 437 16.97 19.07 -3.57
N GLU A 438 17.17 18.56 -2.37
CA GLU A 438 18.18 17.57 -2.03
C GLU A 438 17.50 16.19 -1.92
N TRP A 439 18.11 15.19 -2.54
CA TRP A 439 17.54 13.85 -2.68
C TRP A 439 18.41 12.81 -2.00
N ARG A 440 17.88 12.11 -1.01
CA ARG A 440 18.59 11.02 -0.40
C ARG A 440 18.44 9.75 -1.22
N LEU A 441 19.57 9.13 -1.57
CA LEU A 441 19.63 7.96 -2.42
C LEU A 441 20.12 6.74 -1.62
N TYR A 442 19.70 5.56 -2.04
CA TYR A 442 19.98 4.30 -1.38
C TYR A 442 20.36 3.24 -2.39
N ALA A 443 21.44 2.50 -2.14
CA ALA A 443 21.82 1.35 -2.95
C ALA A 443 21.21 0.07 -2.39
N LEU A 444 20.68 -0.78 -3.26
CA LEU A 444 20.22 -2.11 -2.86
C LEU A 444 21.41 -2.95 -2.40
N GLU A 445 21.36 -3.50 -1.18
CA GLU A 445 22.33 -4.49 -0.70
C GLU A 445 22.10 -5.83 -1.40
N ARG A 446 23.18 -6.54 -1.73
CA ARG A 446 23.16 -7.83 -2.45
C ARG A 446 23.30 -9.00 -1.50
#